data_ab453e6a0b135d221f4958f38771163e
#
_entry.id   ab453e6a0b135d221f4958f38771163e
#
_cell.length_a   1.000
_cell.length_b   1.000
_cell.length_c   1.000
_cell.angle_alpha   90.00
_cell.angle_beta   90.00
_cell.angle_gamma   90.00
#
_symmetry.space_group_name_H-M   'P 1'
#
loop_
_entity.id
_entity.type
_entity.pdbx_description
1 polymer ?
#
loop_
_entity_poly.entity_id
_entity_poly.type
_entity_poly.pdbx_seq_one_letter_code
_entity_poly.pdbx_strand_id
1 'polypeptide(L)'
;MISSDSKYDECKSNESKYDDTIHSIKRLTHGSVLYVIAVVSNPAKFKRRYELFNDFCERMKHEKQVKLITIELQQSLRPFCTDSTIKLRTNHELWYKENLINIAVTHLPKDWEYMAWIDTDLEFQNKDWVRDTIEQLQAYKVVQLFTHCLDMGIKKEALQVHTGIFYAHCNGEKYVTPSKYGNYFHVGYAYAMRRDAYDSIGGLIDFAILGSGDNHMALALLGIVDESLNKKLHPNYIKLCKIFQERCLKNIKKNVGYVHGTILHHFHGNKADRKYQSRWEILVNNKFDPLTDIYKDSNGLWQLDDAKIQLRDDIIRYFRERNEDCNVMPMDYKYVKGKWI
;
A
#
# COMPACT_ATOMS: atom_id res chain seq x y z
N MET A 1 -29.42 4.13 57.19
CA MET A 1 -30.13 3.97 55.92
C MET A 1 -29.53 4.94 54.93
N ILE A 2 -28.60 4.45 54.13
CA ILE A 2 -27.97 5.23 53.06
C ILE A 2 -28.53 4.65 51.75
N SER A 3 -29.16 5.51 50.98
CA SER A 3 -29.97 5.17 49.83
C SER A 3 -29.20 4.51 48.69
N SER A 4 -29.73 3.39 48.19
CA SER A 4 -29.22 2.59 47.08
C SER A 4 -29.60 3.13 45.70
N ASP A 5 -30.13 4.33 45.59
CA ASP A 5 -30.71 4.84 44.32
C ASP A 5 -29.74 5.59 43.40
N SER A 6 -28.53 6.00 43.89
CA SER A 6 -27.61 6.81 43.07
C SER A 6 -26.76 6.02 42.08
N LYS A 7 -26.58 4.72 42.24
CA LYS A 7 -25.81 3.85 41.33
C LYS A 7 -26.59 3.33 40.13
N TYR A 8 -27.91 3.31 40.21
CA TYR A 8 -28.75 2.84 39.10
C TYR A 8 -28.96 3.93 38.01
N ASP A 9 -28.92 5.20 38.41
CA ASP A 9 -29.09 6.30 37.46
C ASP A 9 -27.81 6.61 36.67
N GLU A 10 -26.61 6.38 37.24
CA GLU A 10 -25.34 6.50 36.49
C GLU A 10 -25.19 5.40 35.43
N CYS A 11 -25.69 4.19 35.67
CA CYS A 11 -25.64 3.10 34.68
C CYS A 11 -26.55 3.39 33.47
N LYS A 12 -27.77 3.91 33.70
CA LYS A 12 -28.69 4.27 32.62
C LYS A 12 -28.23 5.48 31.79
N SER A 13 -27.56 6.45 32.42
CA SER A 13 -27.00 7.61 31.70
C SER A 13 -25.80 7.23 30.81
N ASN A 14 -25.04 6.21 31.19
CA ASN A 14 -23.94 5.71 30.39
C ASN A 14 -24.41 4.81 29.21
N GLU A 15 -25.44 4.01 29.39
CA GLU A 15 -26.04 3.22 28.30
C GLU A 15 -26.67 4.13 27.23
N SER A 16 -27.38 5.20 27.62
CA SER A 16 -27.96 6.13 26.65
C SER A 16 -26.89 6.92 25.88
N LYS A 17 -25.81 7.33 26.53
CA LYS A 17 -24.68 8.01 25.86
C LYS A 17 -23.93 7.05 24.92
N TYR A 18 -23.82 5.78 25.26
CA TYR A 18 -23.18 4.76 24.41
C TYR A 18 -24.05 4.47 23.18
N ASP A 19 -25.35 4.38 23.34
CA ASP A 19 -26.31 4.15 22.26
C ASP A 19 -26.40 5.36 21.30
N ASP A 20 -26.40 6.58 21.83
CA ASP A 20 -26.37 7.81 21.02
C ASP A 20 -25.05 7.96 20.25
N THR A 21 -23.93 7.52 20.82
CA THR A 21 -22.62 7.52 20.17
C THR A 21 -22.59 6.47 19.04
N ILE A 22 -23.09 5.27 19.27
CA ILE A 22 -23.20 4.21 18.26
C ILE A 22 -24.15 4.62 17.13
N HIS A 23 -25.29 5.28 17.47
CA HIS A 23 -26.22 5.78 16.46
C HIS A 23 -25.65 6.94 15.65
N SER A 24 -24.86 7.81 16.25
CA SER A 24 -24.17 8.91 15.55
C SER A 24 -23.08 8.39 14.63
N ILE A 25 -22.30 7.39 15.06
CA ILE A 25 -21.30 6.71 14.23
C ILE A 25 -21.97 5.99 13.05
N LYS A 26 -23.07 5.27 13.29
CA LYS A 26 -23.85 4.63 12.21
C LYS A 26 -24.43 5.62 11.21
N ARG A 27 -24.86 6.83 11.64
CA ARG A 27 -25.33 7.88 10.73
C ARG A 27 -24.20 8.50 9.91
N LEU A 28 -23.00 8.68 10.48
CA LEU A 28 -21.84 9.24 9.80
C LEU A 28 -21.28 8.32 8.72
N THR A 29 -21.40 6.99 8.89
CA THR A 29 -20.88 6.01 7.92
C THR A 29 -21.91 5.66 6.82
N HIS A 30 -23.18 5.91 7.04
CA HIS A 30 -24.28 5.46 6.16
C HIS A 30 -24.47 6.36 4.92
N GLY A 31 -23.48 6.81 4.29
CA GLY A 31 -23.46 7.62 3.06
C GLY A 31 -22.05 7.94 2.63
N SER A 32 -21.08 7.61 3.47
CA SER A 32 -19.67 7.83 3.17
C SER A 32 -19.19 6.89 2.06
N VAL A 33 -18.37 7.41 1.17
CA VAL A 33 -17.81 6.70 0.02
C VAL A 33 -16.32 6.51 0.24
N LEU A 34 -15.84 5.28 0.05
CA LEU A 34 -14.43 4.95 -0.02
C LEU A 34 -13.98 4.95 -1.49
N TYR A 35 -13.12 5.88 -1.87
CA TYR A 35 -12.49 5.90 -3.19
C TYR A 35 -11.32 4.93 -3.22
N VAL A 36 -11.50 3.80 -3.89
CA VAL A 36 -10.45 2.77 -4.01
C VAL A 36 -9.66 3.03 -5.30
N ILE A 37 -8.36 3.22 -5.16
CA ILE A 37 -7.44 3.45 -6.28
C ILE A 37 -6.70 2.15 -6.57
N ALA A 38 -6.85 1.65 -7.79
CA ALA A 38 -6.16 0.48 -8.30
C ALA A 38 -5.31 0.87 -9.52
N VAL A 39 -4.04 0.51 -9.49
CA VAL A 39 -3.10 0.88 -10.55
C VAL A 39 -2.55 -0.34 -11.25
N VAL A 40 -2.35 -0.22 -12.56
CA VAL A 40 -1.61 -1.20 -13.35
C VAL A 40 -0.55 -0.51 -14.20
N SER A 41 0.70 -0.89 -13.96
CA SER A 41 1.86 -0.59 -14.78
C SER A 41 2.63 -1.88 -14.97
N ASN A 42 2.74 -2.33 -16.23
CA ASN A 42 3.26 -3.66 -16.56
C ASN A 42 4.22 -3.61 -17.76
N PRO A 43 5.40 -2.99 -17.56
CA PRO A 43 6.36 -2.80 -18.66
C PRO A 43 6.86 -4.12 -19.25
N ALA A 44 6.94 -5.18 -18.45
CA ALA A 44 7.38 -6.50 -18.88
C ALA A 44 6.26 -7.35 -19.55
N LYS A 45 5.00 -6.85 -19.57
CA LYS A 45 3.82 -7.51 -20.15
C LYS A 45 3.47 -8.87 -19.52
N PHE A 46 3.71 -9.04 -18.23
CA PHE A 46 3.28 -10.25 -17.54
C PHE A 46 1.77 -10.40 -17.58
N LYS A 47 1.31 -11.54 -18.11
CA LYS A 47 -0.12 -11.84 -18.29
C LYS A 47 -0.83 -11.89 -16.91
N ARG A 48 -0.17 -12.50 -15.93
CA ARG A 48 -0.72 -12.69 -14.59
C ARG A 48 -1.10 -11.37 -13.91
N ARG A 49 -0.37 -10.28 -14.15
CA ARG A 49 -0.71 -8.96 -13.62
C ARG A 49 -2.06 -8.44 -14.13
N TYR A 50 -2.33 -8.61 -15.41
CA TYR A 50 -3.61 -8.19 -15.99
C TYR A 50 -4.78 -9.07 -15.52
N GLU A 51 -4.56 -10.38 -15.38
CA GLU A 51 -5.57 -11.29 -14.83
C GLU A 51 -5.96 -10.86 -13.42
N LEU A 52 -4.99 -10.67 -12.53
CA LEU A 52 -5.24 -10.27 -11.15
C LEU A 52 -5.89 -8.89 -11.04
N PHE A 53 -5.47 -7.94 -11.87
CA PHE A 53 -6.09 -6.62 -11.94
C PHE A 53 -7.56 -6.71 -12.34
N ASN A 54 -7.88 -7.47 -13.39
CA ASN A 54 -9.27 -7.63 -13.84
C ASN A 54 -10.12 -8.34 -12.79
N ASP A 55 -9.60 -9.42 -12.18
CA ASP A 55 -10.30 -10.14 -11.11
C ASP A 55 -10.56 -9.22 -9.89
N PHE A 56 -9.59 -8.36 -9.54
CA PHE A 56 -9.77 -7.37 -8.49
C PHE A 56 -10.87 -6.36 -8.86
N CYS A 57 -10.85 -5.82 -10.07
CA CYS A 57 -11.86 -4.86 -10.53
C CYS A 57 -13.27 -5.47 -10.50
N GLU A 58 -13.41 -6.74 -10.91
CA GLU A 58 -14.72 -7.43 -10.87
C GLU A 58 -15.21 -7.58 -9.41
N ARG A 59 -14.34 -7.95 -8.47
CA ARG A 59 -14.72 -8.02 -7.05
C ARG A 59 -15.17 -6.67 -6.50
N MET A 60 -14.45 -5.58 -6.85
CA MET A 60 -14.79 -4.23 -6.37
C MET A 60 -16.13 -3.69 -6.89
N LYS A 61 -16.64 -4.17 -8.01
CA LYS A 61 -17.98 -3.80 -8.54
C LYS A 61 -19.12 -4.21 -7.61
N HIS A 62 -18.90 -5.23 -6.78
CA HIS A 62 -19.91 -5.75 -5.84
C HIS A 62 -19.83 -5.12 -4.45
N GLU A 63 -18.80 -4.30 -4.20
CA GLU A 63 -18.63 -3.64 -2.91
C GLU A 63 -19.52 -2.40 -2.81
N LYS A 64 -20.38 -2.39 -1.80
CA LYS A 64 -21.19 -1.21 -1.48
C LYS A 64 -20.26 -0.11 -0.93
N GLN A 65 -20.61 1.15 -1.17
CA GLN A 65 -19.84 2.31 -0.71
C GLN A 65 -18.43 2.44 -1.31
N VAL A 66 -18.04 1.63 -2.30
CA VAL A 66 -16.80 1.78 -3.06
C VAL A 66 -17.05 2.55 -4.35
N LYS A 67 -16.20 3.52 -4.63
CA LYS A 67 -15.98 4.06 -5.97
C LYS A 67 -14.57 3.70 -6.42
N LEU A 68 -14.50 2.76 -7.37
CA LEU A 68 -13.23 2.30 -7.92
C LEU A 68 -12.71 3.29 -8.96
N ILE A 69 -11.48 3.75 -8.75
CA ILE A 69 -10.71 4.55 -9.72
C ILE A 69 -9.54 3.68 -10.19
N THR A 70 -9.54 3.40 -11.48
CA THR A 70 -8.49 2.58 -12.09
C THR A 70 -7.59 3.43 -12.98
N ILE A 71 -6.30 3.17 -12.94
CA ILE A 71 -5.32 3.86 -13.77
C ILE A 71 -4.37 2.86 -14.40
N GLU A 72 -4.27 2.92 -15.73
CA GLU A 72 -3.35 2.11 -16.52
C GLU A 72 -2.27 2.97 -17.15
N LEU A 73 -1.02 2.56 -16.94
CA LEU A 73 0.14 3.15 -17.60
C LEU A 73 0.71 2.18 -18.62
N GLN A 74 0.79 2.62 -19.88
CA GLN A 74 1.38 1.85 -20.96
C GLN A 74 2.64 2.53 -21.51
N GLN A 75 3.59 1.70 -22.00
CA GLN A 75 4.81 2.19 -22.61
C GLN A 75 4.62 2.50 -24.08
N SER A 76 5.08 3.67 -24.50
CA SER A 76 5.07 4.11 -25.90
C SER A 76 3.68 4.00 -26.54
N LEU A 77 3.58 3.41 -27.73
CA LEU A 77 2.32 3.23 -28.47
C LEU A 77 1.61 1.88 -28.20
N ARG A 78 2.01 1.14 -27.15
CA ARG A 78 1.36 -0.13 -26.82
C ARG A 78 -0.13 0.05 -26.56
N PRO A 79 -1.01 -0.86 -27.00
CA PRO A 79 -2.42 -0.77 -26.68
C PRO A 79 -2.65 -0.87 -25.17
N PHE A 80 -3.70 -0.19 -24.70
CA PHE A 80 -4.18 -0.40 -23.33
C PHE A 80 -4.81 -1.80 -23.22
N CYS A 81 -4.57 -2.45 -22.10
CA CYS A 81 -4.96 -3.84 -21.86
C CYS A 81 -6.17 -3.97 -20.92
N THR A 82 -6.57 -2.87 -20.30
CA THR A 82 -7.69 -2.84 -19.33
C THR A 82 -8.69 -1.75 -19.68
N ASP A 83 -9.88 -1.84 -19.06
CA ASP A 83 -10.89 -0.80 -19.12
C ASP A 83 -10.72 0.21 -17.98
N SER A 84 -9.51 0.74 -17.84
CA SER A 84 -9.20 1.70 -16.79
C SER A 84 -9.79 3.08 -17.04
N THR A 85 -10.23 3.74 -15.96
CA THR A 85 -10.81 5.09 -15.99
C THR A 85 -9.80 6.13 -16.46
N ILE A 86 -8.54 6.00 -16.03
CA ILE A 86 -7.44 6.89 -16.41
C ILE A 86 -6.42 6.08 -17.21
N LYS A 87 -6.04 6.59 -18.38
CA LYS A 87 -5.11 5.94 -19.29
C LYS A 87 -3.96 6.88 -19.61
N LEU A 88 -2.75 6.50 -19.21
CA LEU A 88 -1.54 7.30 -19.37
C LEU A 88 -0.48 6.55 -20.18
N ARG A 89 0.48 7.31 -20.72
CA ARG A 89 1.60 6.77 -21.50
C ARG A 89 2.91 7.35 -21.04
N THR A 90 3.96 6.52 -21.14
CA THR A 90 5.34 6.93 -20.89
C THR A 90 6.29 6.20 -21.83
N ASN A 91 7.49 6.73 -22.01
CA ASN A 91 8.58 6.04 -22.69
C ASN A 91 9.54 5.35 -21.72
N HIS A 92 9.35 5.54 -20.42
CA HIS A 92 10.23 5.01 -19.39
C HIS A 92 9.61 3.81 -18.68
N GLU A 93 10.46 2.94 -18.14
CA GLU A 93 10.06 1.79 -17.33
C GLU A 93 10.55 1.99 -15.90
N LEU A 94 9.77 2.69 -15.08
CA LEU A 94 10.03 2.93 -13.67
C LEU A 94 8.97 2.22 -12.81
N TRP A 95 9.19 2.17 -11.51
CA TRP A 95 8.14 1.80 -10.57
C TRP A 95 7.21 2.98 -10.35
N TYR A 96 6.01 2.92 -10.90
CA TYR A 96 5.08 4.04 -10.93
C TYR A 96 3.93 3.95 -9.92
N LYS A 97 3.84 2.90 -9.09
CA LYS A 97 2.66 2.65 -8.25
C LYS A 97 2.23 3.90 -7.49
N GLU A 98 3.09 4.44 -6.66
CA GLU A 98 2.78 5.58 -5.80
C GLU A 98 2.57 6.87 -6.62
N ASN A 99 3.29 7.04 -7.72
CA ASN A 99 3.12 8.18 -8.63
C ASN A 99 1.74 8.13 -9.31
N LEU A 100 1.31 6.97 -9.78
CA LEU A 100 -0.02 6.78 -10.38
C LEU A 100 -1.13 6.99 -9.34
N ILE A 101 -0.93 6.57 -8.08
CA ILE A 101 -1.88 6.85 -7.01
C ILE A 101 -1.99 8.35 -6.78
N ASN A 102 -0.87 9.08 -6.68
CA ASN A 102 -0.87 10.53 -6.52
C ASN A 102 -1.58 11.23 -7.68
N ILE A 103 -1.39 10.77 -8.92
CA ILE A 103 -2.11 11.28 -10.09
C ILE A 103 -3.60 10.97 -9.98
N ALA A 104 -3.98 9.74 -9.64
CA ALA A 104 -5.39 9.35 -9.51
C ALA A 104 -6.13 10.20 -8.47
N VAL A 105 -5.48 10.56 -7.37
CA VAL A 105 -6.07 11.45 -6.34
C VAL A 105 -6.44 12.81 -6.91
N THR A 106 -5.71 13.35 -7.88
CA THR A 106 -6.06 14.62 -8.52
C THR A 106 -7.34 14.57 -9.36
N HIS A 107 -7.81 13.36 -9.68
CA HIS A 107 -9.05 13.11 -10.43
C HIS A 107 -10.25 12.78 -9.51
N LEU A 108 -10.05 12.71 -8.20
CA LEU A 108 -11.15 12.52 -7.27
C LEU A 108 -12.03 13.78 -7.20
N PRO A 109 -13.33 13.63 -6.87
CA PRO A 109 -14.20 14.79 -6.63
C PRO A 109 -13.62 15.72 -5.56
N LYS A 110 -13.93 17.01 -5.66
CA LYS A 110 -13.37 18.01 -4.73
C LYS A 110 -13.74 17.78 -3.26
N ASP A 111 -14.77 17.03 -2.99
CA ASP A 111 -15.35 16.72 -1.68
C ASP A 111 -15.03 15.31 -1.19
N TRP A 112 -14.08 14.60 -1.80
CA TRP A 112 -13.69 13.29 -1.31
C TRP A 112 -13.14 13.37 0.13
N GLU A 113 -13.48 12.38 0.96
CA GLU A 113 -13.06 12.33 2.36
C GLU A 113 -12.12 11.17 2.64
N TYR A 114 -12.40 10.00 2.06
CA TYR A 114 -11.68 8.75 2.30
C TYR A 114 -11.20 8.13 1.00
N MET A 115 -9.94 7.77 0.96
CA MET A 115 -9.38 6.99 -0.13
C MET A 115 -8.64 5.77 0.38
N ALA A 116 -8.56 4.74 -0.44
CA ALA A 116 -7.73 3.57 -0.24
C ALA A 116 -6.90 3.30 -1.49
N TRP A 117 -5.68 2.79 -1.32
CA TRP A 117 -4.91 2.20 -2.40
C TRP A 117 -4.61 0.76 -2.04
N ILE A 118 -4.89 -0.12 -2.99
CA ILE A 118 -4.91 -1.57 -2.76
C ILE A 118 -4.16 -2.24 -3.90
N ASP A 119 -3.23 -3.15 -3.56
CA ASP A 119 -2.57 -3.98 -4.55
C ASP A 119 -3.60 -4.95 -5.17
N THR A 120 -3.60 -5.06 -6.48
CA THR A 120 -4.67 -5.74 -7.21
C THR A 120 -4.58 -7.27 -7.18
N ASP A 121 -3.56 -7.79 -6.54
CA ASP A 121 -3.35 -9.22 -6.26
C ASP A 121 -3.91 -9.66 -4.90
N LEU A 122 -4.75 -8.82 -4.26
CA LEU A 122 -5.32 -9.07 -2.95
C LEU A 122 -6.80 -9.46 -3.01
N GLU A 123 -7.22 -10.25 -2.01
CA GLU A 123 -8.62 -10.59 -1.75
C GLU A 123 -8.92 -10.50 -0.25
N PHE A 124 -9.94 -9.71 0.12
CA PHE A 124 -10.37 -9.54 1.50
C PHE A 124 -11.25 -10.70 1.95
N GLN A 125 -10.94 -11.29 3.10
CA GLN A 125 -11.79 -12.33 3.71
C GLN A 125 -12.86 -11.73 4.63
N ASN A 126 -12.63 -10.54 5.16
CA ASN A 126 -13.64 -9.76 5.86
C ASN A 126 -14.60 -9.14 4.85
N LYS A 127 -15.87 -9.55 4.84
CA LYS A 127 -16.89 -9.02 3.90
C LYS A 127 -17.34 -7.60 4.22
N ASP A 128 -17.08 -7.15 5.43
CA ASP A 128 -17.43 -5.79 5.90
C ASP A 128 -16.24 -4.83 5.84
N TRP A 129 -15.15 -5.20 5.19
CA TRP A 129 -13.90 -4.46 5.18
C TRP A 129 -14.06 -2.97 4.79
N VAL A 130 -14.97 -2.65 3.88
CA VAL A 130 -15.25 -1.26 3.46
C VAL A 130 -15.85 -0.45 4.60
N ARG A 131 -16.90 -0.97 5.22
CA ARG A 131 -17.55 -0.35 6.38
C ARG A 131 -16.54 -0.16 7.51
N ASP A 132 -15.84 -1.23 7.86
CA ASP A 132 -14.87 -1.22 8.95
C ASP A 132 -13.72 -0.24 8.66
N THR A 133 -13.33 -0.08 7.39
CA THR A 133 -12.34 0.94 6.97
C THR A 133 -12.86 2.35 7.25
N ILE A 134 -14.09 2.66 6.83
CA ILE A 134 -14.69 3.97 7.04
C ILE A 134 -14.84 4.25 8.55
N GLU A 135 -15.25 3.26 9.34
CA GLU A 135 -15.34 3.37 10.79
C GLU A 135 -13.98 3.63 11.44
N GLN A 136 -12.95 2.89 11.06
CA GLN A 136 -11.58 3.11 11.57
C GLN A 136 -11.05 4.50 11.20
N LEU A 137 -11.37 5.02 10.02
CA LEU A 137 -10.96 6.36 9.59
C LEU A 137 -11.68 7.50 10.35
N GLN A 138 -12.72 7.22 11.16
CA GLN A 138 -13.27 8.21 12.10
C GLN A 138 -12.28 8.47 13.25
N ALA A 139 -11.56 7.45 13.70
CA ALA A 139 -10.62 7.54 14.83
C ALA A 139 -9.16 7.76 14.38
N TYR A 140 -8.79 7.17 13.24
CA TYR A 140 -7.42 7.17 12.74
C TYR A 140 -7.29 7.95 11.43
N LYS A 141 -6.14 8.57 11.22
CA LYS A 141 -5.83 9.31 9.99
C LYS A 141 -5.41 8.40 8.85
N VAL A 142 -4.74 7.31 9.19
CA VAL A 142 -4.24 6.29 8.24
C VAL A 142 -4.52 4.91 8.82
N VAL A 143 -5.02 4.00 8.01
CA VAL A 143 -5.27 2.61 8.43
C VAL A 143 -4.68 1.63 7.43
N GLN A 144 -4.12 0.53 7.93
CA GLN A 144 -3.77 -0.64 7.13
C GLN A 144 -4.99 -1.57 7.09
N LEU A 145 -5.37 -2.06 5.92
CA LEU A 145 -6.68 -2.71 5.72
C LEU A 145 -6.71 -4.19 6.11
N PHE A 146 -5.80 -4.62 6.95
CA PHE A 146 -5.74 -6.01 7.43
C PHE A 146 -4.94 -6.14 8.72
N THR A 147 -5.18 -7.21 9.46
CA THR A 147 -4.33 -7.67 10.56
C THR A 147 -3.32 -8.70 10.11
N HIS A 148 -3.73 -9.60 9.22
CA HIS A 148 -2.88 -10.66 8.70
C HIS A 148 -3.00 -10.76 7.17
N CYS A 149 -1.92 -11.15 6.52
CA CYS A 149 -1.89 -11.48 5.11
C CYS A 149 -1.42 -12.93 4.94
N LEU A 150 -2.12 -13.66 4.09
CA LEU A 150 -1.79 -15.03 3.72
C LEU A 150 -1.27 -15.05 2.28
N ASP A 151 0.03 -15.29 2.12
CA ASP A 151 0.60 -15.53 0.79
C ASP A 151 0.12 -16.88 0.26
N MET A 152 -0.47 -16.85 -0.92
CA MET A 152 -1.00 -18.02 -1.59
C MET A 152 0.00 -18.58 -2.60
N GLY A 153 0.03 -19.89 -2.73
CA GLY A 153 0.74 -20.58 -3.79
C GLY A 153 -0.07 -20.67 -5.08
N ILE A 154 0.53 -21.29 -6.10
CA ILE A 154 -0.08 -21.47 -7.43
C ILE A 154 -1.39 -22.27 -7.34
N LYS A 155 -1.45 -23.27 -6.47
CA LYS A 155 -2.63 -24.12 -6.24
C LYS A 155 -3.56 -23.57 -5.18
N LYS A 156 -3.42 -22.30 -4.83
CA LYS A 156 -4.15 -21.61 -3.74
C LYS A 156 -3.89 -22.20 -2.36
N GLU A 157 -2.79 -22.92 -2.18
CA GLU A 157 -2.31 -23.34 -0.87
C GLU A 157 -1.74 -22.15 -0.09
N ALA A 158 -1.86 -22.18 1.24
CA ALA A 158 -1.27 -21.19 2.12
C ALA A 158 0.24 -21.43 2.24
N LEU A 159 1.06 -20.45 1.86
CA LEU A 159 2.51 -20.52 1.94
C LEU A 159 3.07 -19.88 3.21
N GLN A 160 2.63 -18.66 3.51
CA GLN A 160 3.16 -17.89 4.61
C GLN A 160 2.11 -16.90 5.14
N VAL A 161 2.09 -16.71 6.46
CA VAL A 161 1.27 -15.67 7.12
C VAL A 161 2.18 -14.52 7.53
N HIS A 162 1.75 -13.30 7.25
CA HIS A 162 2.41 -12.07 7.69
C HIS A 162 1.47 -11.26 8.55
N THR A 163 1.99 -10.68 9.61
CA THR A 163 1.26 -9.71 10.44
C THR A 163 1.40 -8.31 9.83
N GLY A 164 0.32 -7.56 9.76
CA GLY A 164 0.35 -6.15 9.33
C GLY A 164 1.14 -5.27 10.31
N ILE A 165 1.93 -4.33 9.78
CA ILE A 165 2.79 -3.49 10.61
C ILE A 165 2.00 -2.57 11.54
N PHE A 166 0.84 -2.04 11.12
CA PHE A 166 0.05 -1.17 11.99
C PHE A 166 -0.68 -1.97 13.06
N TYR A 167 -1.12 -3.20 12.76
CA TYR A 167 -1.64 -4.09 13.78
C TYR A 167 -0.59 -4.39 14.85
N ALA A 168 0.63 -4.77 14.45
CA ALA A 168 1.73 -5.03 15.37
C ALA A 168 2.06 -3.78 16.23
N HIS A 169 2.17 -2.61 15.59
CA HIS A 169 2.45 -1.35 16.27
C HIS A 169 1.39 -1.00 17.33
N CYS A 170 0.09 -1.11 16.97
CA CYS A 170 -1.02 -0.82 17.89
C CYS A 170 -1.08 -1.81 19.08
N ASN A 171 -0.52 -3.01 18.93
CA ASN A 171 -0.38 -4.00 20.00
C ASN A 171 0.95 -3.87 20.78
N GLY A 172 1.71 -2.80 20.54
CA GLY A 172 2.95 -2.54 21.28
C GLY A 172 4.15 -3.39 20.87
N GLU A 173 4.06 -4.09 19.73
CA GLU A 173 5.17 -4.87 19.21
C GLU A 173 6.27 -3.96 18.64
N LYS A 174 7.51 -4.31 18.92
CA LYS A 174 8.66 -3.59 18.36
C LYS A 174 8.90 -4.01 16.93
N TYR A 175 9.18 -3.03 16.06
CA TYR A 175 9.56 -3.31 14.67
C TYR A 175 10.78 -4.23 14.63
N VAL A 176 10.69 -5.24 13.77
CA VAL A 176 11.78 -6.17 13.49
C VAL A 176 12.16 -6.02 12.02
N THR A 177 13.40 -5.66 11.77
CA THR A 177 13.94 -5.58 10.40
C THR A 177 13.87 -6.95 9.73
N PRO A 178 13.41 -7.04 8.47
CA PRO A 178 13.35 -8.31 7.74
C PRO A 178 14.70 -9.02 7.76
N SER A 179 14.74 -10.22 8.31
CA SER A 179 15.91 -11.09 8.33
C SER A 179 15.73 -12.29 7.39
N LYS A 180 16.84 -12.94 7.04
CA LYS A 180 16.84 -14.13 6.15
C LYS A 180 15.93 -15.28 6.64
N TYR A 181 15.60 -15.28 7.95
CA TYR A 181 14.85 -16.36 8.60
C TYR A 181 13.58 -15.90 9.29
N GLY A 182 13.18 -14.61 9.09
CA GLY A 182 12.35 -14.00 10.04
C GLY A 182 10.94 -13.63 9.71
N ASN A 183 10.17 -13.65 10.76
CA ASN A 183 8.91 -12.94 10.81
C ASN A 183 9.21 -11.44 10.73
N TYR A 184 8.73 -10.79 9.71
CA TYR A 184 8.71 -9.33 9.60
C TYR A 184 7.25 -8.88 9.49
N PHE A 185 6.99 -7.67 9.93
CA PHE A 185 5.68 -7.08 9.77
C PHE A 185 5.52 -6.57 8.34
N HIS A 186 4.40 -6.91 7.72
CA HIS A 186 4.17 -6.54 6.33
C HIS A 186 3.82 -5.05 6.21
N VAL A 187 4.60 -4.34 5.41
CA VAL A 187 4.57 -2.89 5.24
C VAL A 187 3.79 -2.40 4.01
N GLY A 188 3.30 -3.29 3.18
CA GLY A 188 2.64 -2.97 1.91
C GLY A 188 1.18 -3.40 1.87
N TYR A 189 0.72 -3.67 0.66
CA TYR A 189 -0.55 -4.26 0.26
C TYR A 189 -1.74 -3.29 0.19
N ALA A 190 -2.30 -2.88 1.32
CA ALA A 190 -3.55 -2.15 1.32
C ALA A 190 -3.61 -1.14 2.47
N TYR A 191 -3.88 0.10 2.13
CA TYR A 191 -4.03 1.21 3.07
C TYR A 191 -5.22 2.08 2.71
N ALA A 192 -5.76 2.77 3.71
CA ALA A 192 -6.68 3.86 3.50
C ALA A 192 -6.25 5.09 4.32
N MET A 193 -6.65 6.26 3.84
CA MET A 193 -6.25 7.53 4.44
C MET A 193 -7.38 8.55 4.30
N ARG A 194 -7.49 9.42 5.29
CA ARG A 194 -8.34 10.62 5.24
C ARG A 194 -7.70 11.66 4.33
N ARG A 195 -8.54 12.49 3.71
CA ARG A 195 -8.09 13.59 2.87
C ARG A 195 -7.16 14.55 3.58
N ASP A 196 -7.57 15.03 4.78
CA ASP A 196 -6.75 15.97 5.57
C ASP A 196 -5.36 15.40 5.90
N ALA A 197 -5.27 14.10 6.11
CA ALA A 197 -4.00 13.42 6.32
C ALA A 197 -3.15 13.40 5.04
N TYR A 198 -3.74 12.99 3.91
CA TYR A 198 -3.06 12.95 2.61
C TYR A 198 -2.51 14.31 2.21
N ASP A 199 -3.35 15.35 2.27
CA ASP A 199 -2.97 16.71 1.92
C ASP A 199 -1.84 17.23 2.83
N SER A 200 -1.91 16.93 4.13
CA SER A 200 -0.94 17.42 5.12
C SER A 200 0.46 16.80 4.99
N ILE A 201 0.57 15.60 4.45
CA ILE A 201 1.88 14.96 4.19
C ILE A 201 2.40 15.21 2.77
N GLY A 202 1.55 15.78 1.89
CA GLY A 202 1.89 16.11 0.51
C GLY A 202 1.90 14.92 -0.43
N GLY A 203 0.99 13.96 -0.25
CA GLY A 203 0.85 12.76 -1.07
C GLY A 203 1.75 11.60 -0.61
N LEU A 204 1.82 10.54 -1.41
CA LEU A 204 2.66 9.37 -1.16
C LEU A 204 4.09 9.59 -1.66
N ILE A 205 5.06 8.87 -1.11
CA ILE A 205 6.45 8.83 -1.61
C ILE A 205 6.44 8.21 -3.02
N ASP A 206 6.63 9.00 -4.05
CA ASP A 206 6.52 8.57 -5.45
C ASP A 206 7.84 8.58 -6.25
N PHE A 207 8.93 9.04 -5.64
CA PHE A 207 10.27 9.05 -6.25
C PHE A 207 11.05 7.73 -6.11
N ALA A 208 10.46 6.73 -5.47
CA ALA A 208 11.06 5.40 -5.27
C ALA A 208 10.95 4.54 -6.55
N ILE A 209 11.69 4.90 -7.59
CA ILE A 209 11.59 4.39 -8.98
C ILE A 209 11.87 2.89 -9.17
N LEU A 210 12.29 2.17 -8.13
CA LEU A 210 12.41 0.70 -8.08
C LEU A 210 11.47 0.04 -7.06
N GLY A 211 10.49 0.79 -6.52
CA GLY A 211 9.59 0.35 -5.46
C GLY A 211 10.12 0.64 -4.06
N SER A 212 9.48 0.08 -3.06
CA SER A 212 9.68 0.35 -1.62
C SER A 212 9.08 1.67 -1.12
N GLY A 213 8.30 2.38 -1.92
CA GLY A 213 7.56 3.56 -1.46
C GLY A 213 6.65 3.23 -0.27
N ASP A 214 5.97 2.09 -0.32
CA ASP A 214 5.15 1.55 0.77
C ASP A 214 5.94 1.31 2.07
N ASN A 215 7.15 0.74 1.96
CA ASN A 215 8.02 0.50 3.11
C ASN A 215 8.49 1.82 3.75
N HIS A 216 8.97 2.75 2.93
CA HIS A 216 9.39 4.07 3.41
C HIS A 216 8.23 4.82 4.07
N MET A 217 7.04 4.78 3.45
CA MET A 217 5.85 5.44 3.97
C MET A 217 5.40 4.84 5.30
N ALA A 218 5.26 3.52 5.39
CA ALA A 218 4.81 2.86 6.63
C ALA A 218 5.74 3.16 7.79
N LEU A 219 7.06 3.05 7.58
CA LEU A 219 8.04 3.31 8.63
C LEU A 219 8.17 4.81 8.96
N ALA A 220 7.98 5.70 7.99
CA ALA A 220 7.92 7.15 8.25
C ALA A 220 6.70 7.55 9.09
N LEU A 221 5.53 6.95 8.85
CA LEU A 221 4.33 7.15 9.68
C LEU A 221 4.54 6.73 11.14
N LEU A 222 5.39 5.72 11.37
CA LEU A 222 5.78 5.26 12.70
C LEU A 222 7.00 6.00 13.29
N GLY A 223 7.66 6.86 12.50
CA GLY A 223 8.82 7.65 12.94
C GLY A 223 10.14 6.89 12.96
N ILE A 224 10.26 5.85 12.15
CA ILE A 224 11.44 4.97 12.08
C ILE A 224 11.86 4.72 10.61
N VAL A 225 11.79 5.73 9.74
CA VAL A 225 12.09 5.57 8.30
C VAL A 225 13.51 5.09 8.01
N ASP A 226 14.46 5.38 8.92
CA ASP A 226 15.85 4.92 8.78
C ASP A 226 15.95 3.38 8.66
N GLU A 227 15.02 2.63 9.26
CA GLU A 227 14.95 1.16 9.16
C GLU A 227 14.59 0.66 7.75
N SER A 228 14.05 1.53 6.89
CA SER A 228 13.75 1.21 5.48
C SER A 228 14.85 1.58 4.51
N LEU A 229 15.87 2.32 4.96
CA LEU A 229 16.84 2.96 4.08
C LEU A 229 18.14 2.15 3.95
N ASN A 230 18.57 1.89 2.72
CA ASN A 230 19.94 1.47 2.48
C ASN A 230 20.87 2.68 2.67
N LYS A 231 21.80 2.58 3.60
CA LYS A 231 22.74 3.67 3.96
C LYS A 231 23.67 4.12 2.83
N LYS A 232 23.77 3.33 1.74
CA LYS A 232 24.59 3.64 0.57
C LYS A 232 23.81 4.43 -0.51
N LEU A 233 22.52 4.68 -0.32
CA LEU A 233 21.73 5.50 -1.24
C LEU A 233 22.26 6.93 -1.27
N HIS A 234 21.93 7.63 -2.37
CA HIS A 234 22.32 9.04 -2.51
C HIS A 234 21.75 9.88 -1.34
N PRO A 235 22.53 10.84 -0.80
CA PRO A 235 22.09 11.65 0.35
C PRO A 235 20.75 12.37 0.13
N ASN A 236 20.45 12.82 -1.09
CA ASN A 236 19.17 13.45 -1.40
C ASN A 236 17.99 12.47 -1.32
N TYR A 237 18.17 11.19 -1.69
CA TYR A 237 17.15 10.17 -1.51
C TYR A 237 16.80 9.99 -0.03
N ILE A 238 17.83 9.81 0.80
CA ILE A 238 17.69 9.67 2.27
C ILE A 238 17.03 10.92 2.85
N LYS A 239 17.47 12.11 2.43
CA LYS A 239 16.92 13.40 2.88
C LYS A 239 15.43 13.52 2.57
N LEU A 240 14.99 13.17 1.36
CA LEU A 240 13.57 13.22 0.98
C LEU A 240 12.71 12.29 1.82
N CYS A 241 13.18 11.08 2.11
CA CYS A 241 12.47 10.16 3.02
C CYS A 241 12.36 10.73 4.44
N LYS A 242 13.41 11.38 4.95
CA LYS A 242 13.39 12.03 6.27
C LYS A 242 12.45 13.23 6.32
N ILE A 243 12.44 14.08 5.30
CA ILE A 243 11.48 15.20 5.17
C ILE A 243 10.04 14.67 5.15
N PHE A 244 9.78 13.55 4.47
CA PHE A 244 8.47 12.93 4.50
C PHE A 244 8.10 12.45 5.92
N GLN A 245 9.02 11.79 6.63
CA GLN A 245 8.81 11.41 8.03
C GLN A 245 8.51 12.60 8.93
N GLU A 246 9.24 13.71 8.79
CA GLU A 246 9.01 14.93 9.58
C GLU A 246 7.57 15.44 9.37
N ARG A 247 7.08 15.46 8.12
CA ARG A 247 5.68 15.80 7.81
C ARG A 247 4.70 14.82 8.44
N CYS A 248 4.97 13.51 8.38
CA CYS A 248 4.16 12.49 9.03
C CYS A 248 4.10 12.69 10.55
N LEU A 249 5.22 12.88 11.20
CA LEU A 249 5.27 13.07 12.65
C LEU A 249 4.58 14.36 13.10
N LYS A 250 4.72 15.43 12.34
CA LYS A 250 4.07 16.72 12.62
C LYS A 250 2.55 16.64 12.47
N ASN A 251 2.06 16.03 11.39
CA ASN A 251 0.66 16.15 10.97
C ASN A 251 -0.17 14.90 11.31
N ILE A 252 0.41 13.70 11.19
CA ILE A 252 -0.27 12.44 11.52
C ILE A 252 -0.06 12.07 12.98
N LYS A 253 1.15 12.34 13.56
CA LYS A 253 1.47 12.10 14.98
C LYS A 253 1.28 10.64 15.39
N LYS A 254 1.64 9.70 14.50
CA LYS A 254 1.44 8.27 14.67
C LYS A 254 -0.02 7.85 14.90
N ASN A 255 -0.97 8.66 14.50
CA ASN A 255 -2.39 8.31 14.56
C ASN A 255 -2.71 7.35 13.40
N VAL A 256 -2.29 6.11 13.58
CA VAL A 256 -2.44 5.00 12.65
C VAL A 256 -3.26 3.89 13.29
N GLY A 257 -4.06 3.20 12.48
CA GLY A 257 -4.89 2.09 12.91
C GLY A 257 -4.89 0.96 11.89
N TYR A 258 -5.75 -0.01 12.09
CA TYR A 258 -5.89 -1.16 11.19
C TYR A 258 -7.34 -1.62 11.11
N VAL A 259 -7.67 -2.36 10.06
CA VAL A 259 -8.95 -3.06 9.92
C VAL A 259 -8.75 -4.52 10.28
N HIS A 260 -9.65 -5.07 11.10
CA HIS A 260 -9.62 -6.49 11.43
C HIS A 260 -9.92 -7.35 10.20
N GLY A 261 -9.12 -8.37 9.99
CA GLY A 261 -9.34 -9.34 8.93
C GLY A 261 -8.05 -9.86 8.32
N THR A 262 -8.20 -10.94 7.56
CA THR A 262 -7.13 -11.54 6.77
C THR A 262 -7.34 -11.18 5.31
N ILE A 263 -6.25 -10.86 4.63
CA ILE A 263 -6.21 -10.75 3.16
C ILE A 263 -5.46 -11.93 2.57
N LEU A 264 -5.89 -12.38 1.40
CA LEU A 264 -5.15 -13.34 0.57
C LEU A 264 -4.34 -12.58 -0.46
N HIS A 265 -3.06 -12.89 -0.56
CA HIS A 265 -2.18 -12.37 -1.61
C HIS A 265 -1.93 -13.47 -2.63
N HIS A 266 -2.51 -13.29 -3.80
CA HIS A 266 -2.47 -14.26 -4.87
C HIS A 266 -1.09 -14.36 -5.51
N PHE A 267 -0.70 -15.58 -5.90
CA PHE A 267 0.60 -15.85 -6.50
C PHE A 267 0.76 -15.16 -7.86
N HIS A 268 1.90 -14.48 -8.03
CA HIS A 268 2.35 -13.90 -9.28
C HIS A 268 3.89 -13.87 -9.33
N GLY A 269 4.48 -15.04 -9.51
CA GLY A 269 5.93 -15.24 -9.55
C GLY A 269 6.58 -15.35 -8.17
N ASN A 270 7.82 -15.80 -8.18
CA ASN A 270 8.57 -16.08 -6.97
C ASN A 270 9.04 -14.81 -6.27
N LYS A 271 9.00 -14.77 -4.93
CA LYS A 271 9.53 -13.66 -4.15
C LYS A 271 11.04 -13.44 -4.36
N ALA A 272 11.80 -14.52 -4.61
CA ALA A 272 13.25 -14.46 -4.89
C ALA A 272 13.54 -13.60 -6.13
N ASP A 273 12.72 -13.71 -7.19
CA ASP A 273 12.90 -12.96 -8.44
C ASP A 273 12.65 -11.46 -8.27
N ARG A 274 11.96 -11.04 -7.19
CA ARG A 274 11.74 -9.63 -6.86
C ARG A 274 12.97 -8.93 -6.27
N LYS A 275 14.00 -9.69 -5.88
CA LYS A 275 15.33 -9.20 -5.45
C LYS A 275 15.27 -8.05 -4.44
N TYR A 276 14.37 -8.13 -3.43
CA TYR A 276 14.08 -7.05 -2.50
C TYR A 276 15.31 -6.43 -1.83
N GLN A 277 16.37 -7.19 -1.62
CA GLN A 277 17.61 -6.69 -1.03
C GLN A 277 18.61 -6.19 -2.10
N SER A 278 18.87 -6.99 -3.14
CA SER A 278 19.91 -6.66 -4.13
C SER A 278 19.49 -5.61 -5.16
N ARG A 279 18.18 -5.38 -5.37
CA ARG A 279 17.71 -4.31 -6.28
C ARG A 279 18.22 -2.92 -5.89
N TRP A 280 18.49 -2.68 -4.60
CA TRP A 280 19.04 -1.41 -4.13
C TRP A 280 20.41 -1.07 -4.75
N GLU A 281 21.19 -2.08 -5.12
CA GLU A 281 22.50 -1.90 -5.76
C GLU A 281 22.37 -1.17 -7.09
N ILE A 282 21.23 -1.29 -7.79
CA ILE A 282 20.96 -0.54 -9.02
C ILE A 282 21.00 0.96 -8.75
N LEU A 283 20.30 1.43 -7.72
CA LEU A 283 20.29 2.86 -7.37
C LEU A 283 21.64 3.32 -6.81
N VAL A 284 22.28 2.49 -5.99
CA VAL A 284 23.58 2.79 -5.38
C VAL A 284 24.68 2.90 -6.43
N ASN A 285 24.80 1.91 -7.33
CA ASN A 285 25.85 1.86 -8.34
C ASN A 285 25.71 2.98 -9.38
N ASN A 286 24.47 3.35 -9.71
CA ASN A 286 24.16 4.45 -10.61
C ASN A 286 24.11 5.83 -9.91
N LYS A 287 24.37 5.88 -8.60
CA LYS A 287 24.33 7.11 -7.78
C LYS A 287 23.04 7.89 -8.01
N PHE A 288 21.90 7.19 -8.03
CA PHE A 288 20.60 7.78 -8.33
C PHE A 288 20.26 8.93 -7.37
N ASP A 289 20.14 10.14 -7.91
CA ASP A 289 19.69 11.34 -7.21
C ASP A 289 18.26 11.71 -7.65
N PRO A 290 17.24 11.55 -6.79
CA PRO A 290 15.85 11.86 -7.14
C PRO A 290 15.58 13.35 -7.43
N LEU A 291 16.52 14.25 -7.12
CA LEU A 291 16.35 15.68 -7.40
C LEU A 291 16.85 16.10 -8.78
N THR A 292 17.71 15.31 -9.42
CA THR A 292 18.34 15.64 -10.69
C THR A 292 18.09 14.63 -11.79
N ASP A 293 17.89 13.36 -11.43
CA ASP A 293 17.85 12.26 -12.38
C ASP A 293 16.42 11.91 -12.86
N ILE A 294 15.41 12.49 -12.20
CA ILE A 294 14.00 12.35 -12.61
C ILE A 294 13.30 13.70 -12.58
N TYR A 295 12.32 13.86 -13.45
CA TYR A 295 11.44 15.02 -13.51
C TYR A 295 10.01 14.61 -13.85
N LYS A 296 9.01 15.44 -13.51
CA LYS A 296 7.61 15.16 -13.85
C LYS A 296 7.25 15.82 -15.17
N ASP A 297 6.60 15.05 -16.05
CA ASP A 297 6.00 15.59 -17.27
C ASP A 297 4.70 16.38 -17.00
N SER A 298 4.04 16.85 -18.05
CA SER A 298 2.78 17.60 -17.95
C SER A 298 1.61 16.81 -17.33
N ASN A 299 1.68 15.48 -17.32
CA ASN A 299 0.69 14.60 -16.69
C ASN A 299 1.06 14.24 -15.24
N GLY A 300 2.20 14.75 -14.73
CA GLY A 300 2.72 14.42 -13.41
C GLY A 300 3.44 13.07 -13.33
N LEU A 301 3.68 12.42 -14.47
CA LEU A 301 4.44 11.16 -14.53
C LEU A 301 5.94 11.42 -14.42
N TRP A 302 6.61 10.63 -13.57
CA TRP A 302 8.06 10.64 -13.51
C TRP A 302 8.69 10.17 -14.82
N GLN A 303 9.63 10.95 -15.31
CA GLN A 303 10.49 10.64 -16.46
C GLN A 303 11.91 10.53 -15.94
N LEU A 304 12.70 9.60 -16.48
CA LEU A 304 14.13 9.50 -16.20
C LEU A 304 14.91 10.43 -17.13
N ASP A 305 15.93 11.10 -16.64
CA ASP A 305 16.83 11.89 -17.47
C ASP A 305 17.50 10.98 -18.53
N ASP A 306 17.47 11.41 -19.78
CA ASP A 306 18.00 10.64 -20.93
C ASP A 306 19.50 10.33 -20.82
N ALA A 307 20.26 11.13 -20.07
CA ALA A 307 21.69 10.88 -19.82
C ALA A 307 21.92 9.66 -18.90
N LYS A 308 20.90 9.17 -18.19
CA LYS A 308 21.01 8.04 -17.24
C LYS A 308 20.81 6.68 -17.94
N ILE A 309 21.53 6.46 -19.02
CA ILE A 309 21.40 5.26 -19.86
C ILE A 309 21.61 3.97 -19.07
N GLN A 310 22.69 3.90 -18.26
CA GLN A 310 22.99 2.69 -17.48
C GLN A 310 21.90 2.39 -16.44
N LEU A 311 21.42 3.42 -15.73
CA LEU A 311 20.33 3.27 -14.76
C LEU A 311 19.06 2.78 -15.45
N ARG A 312 18.71 3.34 -16.60
CA ARG A 312 17.56 2.91 -17.42
C ARG A 312 17.67 1.42 -17.77
N ASP A 313 18.81 1.00 -18.28
CA ASP A 313 19.01 -0.37 -18.77
C ASP A 313 19.01 -1.38 -17.61
N ASP A 314 19.56 -1.03 -16.45
CA ASP A 314 19.52 -1.84 -15.24
C ASP A 314 18.09 -1.98 -14.69
N ILE A 315 17.28 -0.90 -14.73
CA ILE A 315 15.87 -0.95 -14.34
C ILE A 315 15.07 -1.85 -15.28
N ILE A 316 15.24 -1.71 -16.59
CA ILE A 316 14.57 -2.54 -17.60
C ILE A 316 14.90 -4.02 -17.36
N ARG A 317 16.17 -4.36 -17.15
CA ARG A 317 16.61 -5.71 -16.83
C ARG A 317 15.94 -6.25 -15.57
N TYR A 318 15.95 -5.47 -14.49
CA TYR A 318 15.30 -5.83 -13.24
C TYR A 318 13.81 -6.18 -13.43
N PHE A 319 13.05 -5.37 -14.19
CA PHE A 319 11.62 -5.67 -14.41
C PHE A 319 11.42 -6.95 -15.21
N ARG A 320 12.30 -7.28 -16.16
CA ARG A 320 12.21 -8.55 -16.91
C ARG A 320 12.51 -9.77 -16.03
N GLU A 321 13.47 -9.63 -15.13
CA GLU A 321 13.90 -10.70 -14.22
C GLU A 321 12.89 -11.02 -13.11
N ARG A 322 11.87 -10.21 -12.90
CA ARG A 322 10.80 -10.47 -11.92
C ARG A 322 9.96 -11.70 -12.24
N ASN A 323 9.92 -12.12 -13.52
CA ASN A 323 9.33 -13.39 -13.97
C ASN A 323 7.96 -13.71 -13.35
N GLU A 324 7.04 -12.73 -13.40
CA GLU A 324 5.75 -12.82 -12.67
C GLU A 324 4.73 -13.77 -13.30
N ASP A 325 5.00 -14.28 -14.51
CA ASP A 325 4.23 -15.35 -15.17
C ASP A 325 4.77 -16.75 -14.85
N CYS A 326 5.79 -16.86 -13.99
CA CYS A 326 6.33 -18.14 -13.60
C CYS A 326 5.27 -18.98 -12.87
N ASN A 327 5.05 -20.21 -13.38
CA ASN A 327 4.11 -21.17 -12.82
C ASN A 327 4.84 -22.30 -12.06
N VAL A 328 6.12 -22.10 -11.72
CA VAL A 328 6.93 -23.08 -10.98
C VAL A 328 7.19 -22.53 -9.59
N MET A 329 6.79 -23.28 -8.58
CA MET A 329 7.18 -23.00 -7.19
C MET A 329 8.68 -23.33 -7.03
N PRO A 330 9.47 -22.46 -6.36
CA PRO A 330 10.84 -22.80 -6.01
C PRO A 330 10.86 -24.08 -5.17
N MET A 331 11.83 -24.97 -5.44
CA MET A 331 12.03 -26.18 -4.61
C MET A 331 12.41 -25.88 -3.15
N ASP A 332 12.73 -24.62 -2.86
CA ASP A 332 13.19 -24.15 -1.55
C ASP A 332 12.08 -23.86 -0.55
N TYR A 333 10.81 -23.93 -0.96
CA TYR A 333 9.69 -23.90 -0.01
C TYR A 333 9.59 -25.26 0.70
N LYS A 334 10.44 -25.47 1.70
CA LYS A 334 10.37 -26.67 2.55
C LYS A 334 9.38 -26.42 3.69
N TYR A 335 8.43 -27.36 3.82
CA TYR A 335 7.57 -27.41 5.00
C TYR A 335 8.39 -27.88 6.19
N VAL A 336 8.82 -26.98 7.05
CA VAL A 336 9.61 -27.30 8.25
C VAL A 336 8.78 -26.92 9.48
N LYS A 337 8.46 -27.92 10.32
CA LYS A 337 7.74 -27.76 11.59
C LYS A 337 6.44 -26.94 11.51
N GLY A 338 5.57 -27.24 10.52
CA GLY A 338 4.30 -26.55 10.37
C GLY A 338 4.37 -25.18 9.67
N LYS A 339 5.51 -24.81 9.09
CA LYS A 339 5.69 -23.57 8.32
C LYS A 339 6.42 -23.86 7.02
N TRP A 340 6.01 -23.16 5.95
CA TRP A 340 6.77 -23.11 4.71
C TRP A 340 7.91 -22.11 4.86
N ILE A 341 9.14 -22.52 4.59
CA ILE A 341 10.36 -21.68 4.66
C ILE A 341 10.92 -21.51 3.27
#